data_38b3fb506c2f64adf2d51a2d13e17321
#
_entry.id   38b3fb506c2f64adf2d51a2d13e17321
#
_cell.length_a   1.000
_cell.length_b   1.000
_cell.length_c   1.000
_cell.angle_alpha   90.00
_cell.angle_beta   90.00
_cell.angle_gamma   90.00
#
_symmetry.space_group_name_H-M   'P 1'
#
loop_
_entity.id
_entity.type
_entity.pdbx_description
1 polymer ?
#
loop_
_entity_poly.entity_id
_entity_poly.type
_entity_poly.pdbx_seq_one_letter_code
_entity_poly.pdbx_strand_id
1 'polypeptide(L)'
;LQGILSPGLIGSFVLLGIFPFIARKIVELVKKRKVYTRWADVKPKTFDRNLIVIGAGAGGLVSAYIAATVKAKVTLIEVHKMGGDCLNYGCVPSKALIKSAKLAHQMRHGEKYGLSDTTPTFSFKTVMQRIHDVIKAIEPHDSVERYTGLGVEVLQGYGKLVNPWTVEIALNDGGKRTLTARSIVIAAGARPFVPPLPGLE
;
A
#
# COMPACT_ATOMS: atom_id res chain seq x y z
N LEU A 1 6.87 -39.30 -37.94
CA LEU A 1 7.63 -38.21 -37.27
C LEU A 1 8.02 -37.05 -38.21
N GLN A 2 8.20 -37.29 -39.54
CA GLN A 2 8.57 -36.26 -40.51
C GLN A 2 7.50 -35.17 -40.73
N GLY A 3 6.21 -35.45 -40.48
CA GLY A 3 5.14 -34.44 -40.61
C GLY A 3 5.08 -33.41 -39.46
N ILE A 4 5.55 -33.77 -38.28
CA ILE A 4 5.49 -32.90 -37.07
C ILE A 4 6.57 -31.80 -37.11
N LEU A 5 7.64 -32.00 -37.87
CA LEU A 5 8.75 -31.03 -38.03
C LEU A 5 8.64 -30.24 -39.34
N SER A 6 7.46 -30.19 -39.97
CA SER A 6 7.31 -29.36 -41.16
C SER A 6 7.47 -27.86 -40.80
N PRO A 7 8.15 -27.04 -41.61
CA PRO A 7 8.35 -25.62 -41.31
C PRO A 7 7.06 -24.83 -41.12
N GLY A 8 5.98 -25.24 -41.77
CA GLY A 8 4.65 -24.62 -41.61
C GLY A 8 4.04 -24.92 -40.24
N LEU A 9 4.21 -26.14 -39.74
CA LEU A 9 3.63 -26.54 -38.45
C LEU A 9 4.40 -25.90 -37.29
N ILE A 10 5.73 -25.84 -37.39
CA ILE A 10 6.58 -25.12 -36.44
C ILE A 10 6.21 -23.62 -36.43
N GLY A 11 6.06 -23.01 -37.59
CA GLY A 11 5.64 -21.60 -37.72
C GLY A 11 4.28 -21.35 -37.07
N SER A 12 3.33 -22.26 -37.23
CA SER A 12 2.01 -22.16 -36.61
C SER A 12 2.07 -22.23 -35.08
N PHE A 13 2.87 -23.13 -34.50
CA PHE A 13 3.07 -23.20 -33.06
C PHE A 13 3.76 -21.96 -32.49
N VAL A 14 4.74 -21.43 -33.20
CA VAL A 14 5.43 -20.17 -32.81
C VAL A 14 4.45 -19.00 -32.85
N LEU A 15 3.62 -18.89 -33.89
CA LEU A 15 2.60 -17.87 -33.99
C LEU A 15 1.57 -17.98 -32.86
N LEU A 16 1.06 -19.19 -32.58
CA LEU A 16 0.14 -19.44 -31.48
C LEU A 16 0.75 -19.09 -30.10
N GLY A 17 2.04 -19.38 -29.90
CA GLY A 17 2.75 -19.03 -28.68
C GLY A 17 2.97 -17.51 -28.51
N ILE A 18 3.25 -16.80 -29.59
CA ILE A 18 3.53 -15.35 -29.57
C ILE A 18 2.24 -14.51 -29.60
N PHE A 19 1.17 -15.01 -30.24
CA PHE A 19 -0.07 -14.29 -30.42
C PHE A 19 -0.68 -13.71 -29.12
N PRO A 20 -0.76 -14.43 -27.99
CA PRO A 20 -1.29 -13.86 -26.75
C PRO A 20 -0.50 -12.66 -26.25
N PHE A 21 0.82 -12.68 -26.40
CA PHE A 21 1.68 -11.56 -25.99
C PHE A 21 1.48 -10.34 -26.86
N ILE A 22 1.39 -10.54 -28.19
CA ILE A 22 1.12 -9.46 -29.14
C ILE A 22 -0.28 -8.90 -28.93
N ALA A 23 -1.30 -9.75 -28.80
CA ALA A 23 -2.68 -9.35 -28.56
C ALA A 23 -2.81 -8.53 -27.27
N ARG A 24 -2.19 -9.00 -26.18
CA ARG A 24 -2.14 -8.26 -24.92
C ARG A 24 -1.51 -6.89 -25.09
N LYS A 25 -0.37 -6.81 -25.76
CA LYS A 25 0.33 -5.53 -26.00
C LYS A 25 -0.48 -4.57 -26.87
N ILE A 26 -1.17 -5.08 -27.88
CA ILE A 26 -2.08 -4.28 -28.72
C ILE A 26 -3.24 -3.74 -27.86
N VAL A 27 -3.88 -4.60 -27.05
CA VAL A 27 -4.99 -4.18 -26.17
C VAL A 27 -4.52 -3.11 -25.18
N GLU A 28 -3.34 -3.27 -24.58
CA GLU A 28 -2.75 -2.28 -23.68
C GLU A 28 -2.49 -0.94 -24.41
N LEU A 29 -1.95 -0.98 -25.63
CA LEU A 29 -1.72 0.22 -26.44
C LEU A 29 -3.01 0.94 -26.82
N VAL A 30 -4.04 0.20 -27.22
CA VAL A 30 -5.36 0.76 -27.55
C VAL A 30 -6.01 1.40 -26.31
N LYS A 31 -5.99 0.71 -25.17
CA LYS A 31 -6.52 1.26 -23.90
C LYS A 31 -5.76 2.53 -23.51
N LYS A 32 -4.43 2.47 -23.54
CA LYS A 32 -3.57 3.62 -23.24
C LYS A 32 -3.86 4.79 -24.17
N ARG A 33 -3.94 4.56 -25.48
CA ARG A 33 -4.27 5.59 -26.47
C ARG A 33 -5.63 6.22 -26.19
N LYS A 34 -6.66 5.42 -25.90
CA LYS A 34 -8.00 5.92 -25.56
C LYS A 34 -8.01 6.85 -24.35
N VAL A 35 -7.29 6.47 -23.27
CA VAL A 35 -7.16 7.31 -22.08
C VAL A 35 -6.39 8.60 -22.38
N TYR A 36 -5.24 8.49 -23.03
CA TYR A 36 -4.41 9.67 -23.35
C TYR A 36 -5.11 10.64 -24.31
N THR A 37 -5.87 10.14 -25.31
CA THR A 37 -6.63 11.01 -26.21
C THR A 37 -7.70 11.79 -25.46
N ARG A 38 -8.40 11.15 -24.52
CA ARG A 38 -9.44 11.81 -23.70
C ARG A 38 -8.90 12.97 -22.86
N TRP A 39 -7.65 12.89 -22.44
CA TRP A 39 -7.02 13.84 -21.52
C TRP A 39 -5.84 14.58 -22.15
N ALA A 40 -5.72 14.57 -23.51
CA ALA A 40 -4.56 15.13 -24.19
C ALA A 40 -4.37 16.62 -23.89
N ASP A 41 -5.48 17.38 -23.85
CA ASP A 41 -5.46 18.82 -23.67
C ASP A 41 -5.02 19.27 -22.28
N VAL A 42 -5.16 18.39 -21.28
CA VAL A 42 -4.81 18.69 -19.88
C VAL A 42 -3.50 18.03 -19.43
N LYS A 43 -2.80 17.36 -20.35
CA LYS A 43 -1.53 16.73 -20.03
C LYS A 43 -0.43 17.77 -19.84
N PRO A 44 0.21 17.85 -18.64
CA PRO A 44 1.31 18.77 -18.43
C PRO A 44 2.51 18.51 -19.36
N LYS A 45 3.17 19.55 -19.82
CA LYS A 45 4.44 19.45 -20.56
C LYS A 45 5.59 19.05 -19.63
N THR A 46 5.55 19.57 -18.40
CA THR A 46 6.50 19.28 -17.32
C THR A 46 5.73 18.83 -16.09
N PHE A 47 6.34 18.03 -15.24
CA PHE A 47 5.73 17.51 -14.02
C PHE A 47 6.45 18.02 -12.79
N ASP A 48 5.71 18.39 -11.75
CA ASP A 48 6.26 18.81 -10.46
C ASP A 48 6.97 17.66 -9.74
N ARG A 49 6.47 16.44 -9.95
CA ARG A 49 6.92 15.21 -9.29
C ARG A 49 7.12 14.06 -10.29
N ASN A 50 8.01 13.14 -9.93
CA ASN A 50 8.08 11.84 -10.62
C ASN A 50 6.92 10.94 -10.16
N LEU A 51 6.62 10.99 -8.85
CA LEU A 51 5.61 10.16 -8.22
C LEU A 51 4.83 10.95 -7.16
N ILE A 52 3.51 10.83 -7.19
CA ILE A 52 2.64 11.17 -6.06
C ILE A 52 2.03 9.89 -5.53
N VAL A 53 2.07 9.71 -4.21
CA VAL A 53 1.47 8.57 -3.51
C VAL A 53 0.36 9.09 -2.63
N ILE A 54 -0.85 8.55 -2.78
CA ILE A 54 -2.03 8.91 -1.99
C ILE A 54 -2.28 7.80 -0.98
N GLY A 55 -2.08 8.09 0.29
CA GLY A 55 -2.17 7.19 1.43
C GLY A 55 -0.80 6.71 1.93
N ALA A 56 -0.54 6.88 3.23
CA ALA A 56 0.68 6.47 3.92
C ALA A 56 0.49 5.21 4.77
N GLY A 57 -0.33 4.27 4.31
CA GLY A 57 -0.35 2.90 4.79
C GLY A 57 0.80 2.08 4.20
N ALA A 58 0.85 0.77 4.49
CA ALA A 58 1.95 -0.11 4.10
C ALA A 58 2.30 -0.01 2.60
N GLY A 59 1.31 -0.02 1.70
CA GLY A 59 1.55 0.08 0.26
C GLY A 59 2.10 1.44 -0.17
N GLY A 60 1.61 2.53 0.43
CA GLY A 60 2.06 3.88 0.13
C GLY A 60 3.47 4.15 0.64
N LEU A 61 3.75 3.77 1.88
CA LEU A 61 5.07 3.93 2.51
C LEU A 61 6.15 3.20 1.71
N VAL A 62 5.92 1.93 1.35
CA VAL A 62 6.88 1.16 0.55
C VAL A 62 7.08 1.78 -0.83
N SER A 63 6.00 2.22 -1.50
CA SER A 63 6.09 2.87 -2.81
C SER A 63 6.92 4.17 -2.75
N ALA A 64 6.67 5.00 -1.75
CA ALA A 64 7.40 6.25 -1.55
C ALA A 64 8.88 6.01 -1.20
N TYR A 65 9.15 5.05 -0.31
CA TYR A 65 10.51 4.66 0.07
C TYR A 65 11.33 4.20 -1.13
N ILE A 66 10.81 3.24 -1.91
CA ILE A 66 11.53 2.70 -3.08
C ILE A 66 11.79 3.80 -4.09
N ALA A 67 10.80 4.64 -4.39
CA ALA A 67 10.96 5.73 -5.33
C ALA A 67 12.00 6.78 -4.85
N ALA A 68 12.02 7.09 -3.56
CA ALA A 68 13.01 8.00 -2.98
C ALA A 68 14.44 7.41 -3.03
N THR A 69 14.57 6.09 -2.82
CA THR A 69 15.86 5.40 -2.90
C THR A 69 16.51 5.54 -4.29
N VAL A 70 15.71 5.50 -5.36
CA VAL A 70 16.19 5.76 -6.74
C VAL A 70 16.23 7.25 -7.10
N LYS A 71 16.18 8.14 -6.11
CA LYS A 71 16.27 9.60 -6.26
C LYS A 71 15.12 10.23 -7.08
N ALA A 72 13.98 9.58 -7.13
CA ALA A 72 12.78 10.19 -7.70
C ALA A 72 12.26 11.31 -6.79
N LYS A 73 11.72 12.36 -7.40
CA LYS A 73 11.03 13.44 -6.67
C LYS A 73 9.63 12.97 -6.29
N VAL A 74 9.43 12.67 -5.01
CA VAL A 74 8.21 12.03 -4.48
C VAL A 74 7.46 12.95 -3.54
N THR A 75 6.12 12.96 -3.65
CA THR A 75 5.21 13.51 -2.64
C THR A 75 4.31 12.38 -2.14
N LEU A 76 4.25 12.21 -0.82
CA LEU A 76 3.36 11.30 -0.10
C LEU A 76 2.27 12.11 0.59
N ILE A 77 1.01 11.72 0.38
CA ILE A 77 -0.16 12.43 0.92
C ILE A 77 -0.87 11.50 1.89
N GLU A 78 -1.10 11.97 3.13
CA GLU A 78 -1.82 11.23 4.16
C GLU A 78 -2.83 12.13 4.87
N VAL A 79 -4.07 11.67 4.97
CA VAL A 79 -5.16 12.45 5.57
C VAL A 79 -5.29 12.24 7.08
N HIS A 80 -4.88 11.08 7.59
CA HIS A 80 -5.04 10.71 9.00
C HIS A 80 -3.70 10.46 9.68
N LYS A 81 -3.30 9.19 9.76
CA LYS A 81 -2.12 8.73 10.51
C LYS A 81 -1.16 8.01 9.59
N MET A 82 0.09 8.37 9.70
CA MET A 82 1.19 7.63 9.10
C MET A 82 1.17 6.16 9.57
N GLY A 83 1.62 5.23 8.72
CA GLY A 83 1.54 3.78 8.97
C GLY A 83 0.20 3.14 8.64
N GLY A 84 -0.87 3.95 8.45
CA GLY A 84 -2.21 3.49 8.09
C GLY A 84 -2.75 2.40 9.02
N ASP A 85 -3.60 1.53 8.49
CA ASP A 85 -4.24 0.45 9.28
C ASP A 85 -3.24 -0.56 9.81
N CYS A 86 -2.17 -0.84 9.08
CA CYS A 86 -1.18 -1.84 9.49
C CYS A 86 -0.53 -1.49 10.84
N LEU A 87 -0.04 -0.28 10.98
CA LEU A 87 0.58 0.19 12.22
C LEU A 87 -0.46 0.40 13.33
N ASN A 88 -1.55 1.11 13.01
CA ASN A 88 -2.42 1.68 14.03
C ASN A 88 -3.54 0.72 14.49
N TYR A 89 -4.07 -0.12 13.60
CA TYR A 89 -5.29 -0.89 13.87
C TYR A 89 -5.23 -2.36 13.46
N GLY A 90 -4.25 -2.77 12.67
CA GLY A 90 -4.20 -4.09 12.04
C GLY A 90 -3.01 -4.94 12.45
N CYS A 91 -1.98 -4.97 11.60
CA CYS A 91 -0.88 -5.93 11.68
C CYS A 91 -0.10 -5.86 13.00
N VAL A 92 0.27 -4.65 13.43
CA VAL A 92 1.09 -4.44 14.63
C VAL A 92 0.30 -4.80 15.88
N PRO A 93 -0.89 -4.20 16.16
CA PRO A 93 -1.65 -4.52 17.36
C PRO A 93 -2.09 -5.99 17.41
N SER A 94 -2.52 -6.58 16.30
CA SER A 94 -2.96 -7.98 16.30
C SER A 94 -1.80 -8.94 16.58
N LYS A 95 -0.63 -8.74 15.99
CA LYS A 95 0.55 -9.57 16.28
C LYS A 95 1.05 -9.41 17.71
N ALA A 96 0.98 -8.20 18.27
CA ALA A 96 1.33 -7.96 19.68
C ALA A 96 0.37 -8.72 20.62
N LEU A 97 -0.95 -8.71 20.32
CA LEU A 97 -1.95 -9.46 21.08
C LEU A 97 -1.77 -10.98 20.95
N ILE A 98 -1.59 -11.47 19.73
CA ILE A 98 -1.35 -12.89 19.44
C ILE A 98 -0.11 -13.39 20.19
N LYS A 99 0.95 -12.57 20.28
CA LYS A 99 2.17 -12.95 21.03
C LYS A 99 1.87 -13.15 22.51
N SER A 100 1.08 -12.29 23.14
CA SER A 100 0.66 -12.45 24.54
C SER A 100 -0.23 -13.68 24.74
N ALA A 101 -1.21 -13.87 23.85
CA ALA A 101 -2.09 -15.04 23.88
C ALA A 101 -1.32 -16.35 23.70
N LYS A 102 -0.37 -16.40 22.76
CA LYS A 102 0.50 -17.56 22.52
C LYS A 102 1.34 -17.90 23.73
N LEU A 103 1.90 -16.90 24.40
CA LEU A 103 2.67 -17.12 25.63
C LEU A 103 1.80 -17.70 26.73
N ALA A 104 0.62 -17.11 26.97
CA ALA A 104 -0.32 -17.61 27.96
C ALA A 104 -0.79 -19.05 27.66
N HIS A 105 -0.98 -19.39 26.39
CA HIS A 105 -1.29 -20.76 25.98
C HIS A 105 -0.12 -21.71 26.26
N GLN A 106 1.11 -21.33 25.92
CA GLN A 106 2.31 -22.15 26.16
C GLN A 106 2.54 -22.40 27.66
N MET A 107 2.30 -21.40 28.51
CA MET A 107 2.41 -21.55 29.96
C MET A 107 1.45 -22.60 30.52
N ARG A 108 0.24 -22.70 29.95
CA ARG A 108 -0.79 -23.71 30.33
C ARG A 108 -0.51 -25.10 29.79
N HIS A 109 0.45 -25.24 28.88
CA HIS A 109 0.80 -26.49 28.19
C HIS A 109 2.32 -26.71 28.20
N GLY A 110 2.96 -26.37 29.32
CA GLY A 110 4.42 -26.48 29.51
C GLY A 110 4.92 -27.91 29.42
N GLU A 111 4.09 -28.89 29.84
CA GLU A 111 4.44 -30.31 29.81
C GLU A 111 4.92 -30.80 28.44
N LYS A 112 4.38 -30.24 27.35
CA LYS A 112 4.82 -30.53 25.98
C LYS A 112 6.30 -30.18 25.71
N TYR A 113 6.86 -29.35 26.58
CA TYR A 113 8.23 -28.86 26.49
C TYR A 113 9.10 -29.35 27.65
N GLY A 114 8.59 -30.30 28.46
CA GLY A 114 9.29 -30.80 29.64
C GLY A 114 9.26 -29.84 30.83
N LEU A 115 8.34 -28.88 30.85
CA LEU A 115 8.14 -27.90 31.92
C LEU A 115 6.82 -28.17 32.64
N SER A 116 6.70 -27.72 33.87
CA SER A 116 5.42 -27.79 34.59
C SER A 116 4.42 -26.79 34.00
N ASP A 117 3.16 -27.20 33.87
CA ASP A 117 2.04 -26.33 33.48
C ASP A 117 1.85 -25.23 34.53
N THR A 118 1.60 -24.03 34.07
CA THR A 118 1.40 -22.85 34.92
C THR A 118 0.18 -22.07 34.43
N THR A 119 -0.70 -21.68 35.34
CA THR A 119 -1.81 -20.79 35.02
C THR A 119 -1.35 -19.32 35.11
N PRO A 120 -1.20 -18.63 33.97
CA PRO A 120 -0.80 -17.22 34.00
C PRO A 120 -1.93 -16.34 34.54
N THR A 121 -1.59 -15.44 35.45
CA THR A 121 -2.47 -14.33 35.87
C THR A 121 -2.15 -13.11 35.03
N PHE A 122 -3.17 -12.40 34.55
CA PHE A 122 -2.97 -11.20 33.76
C PHE A 122 -4.14 -10.21 33.89
N SER A 123 -3.85 -8.95 33.65
CA SER A 123 -4.85 -7.91 33.46
C SER A 123 -4.99 -7.60 31.96
N PHE A 124 -6.21 -7.60 31.46
CA PHE A 124 -6.46 -7.21 30.07
C PHE A 124 -5.98 -5.78 29.78
N LYS A 125 -6.15 -4.87 30.77
CA LYS A 125 -5.63 -3.50 30.68
C LYS A 125 -4.12 -3.48 30.43
N THR A 126 -3.35 -4.31 31.14
CA THR A 126 -1.90 -4.39 30.97
C THR A 126 -1.52 -4.97 29.61
N VAL A 127 -2.26 -5.95 29.12
CA VAL A 127 -2.07 -6.50 27.76
C VAL A 127 -2.32 -5.42 26.70
N MET A 128 -3.40 -4.64 26.84
CA MET A 128 -3.71 -3.55 25.92
C MET A 128 -2.68 -2.42 25.99
N GLN A 129 -2.21 -2.07 27.19
CA GLN A 129 -1.14 -1.08 27.35
C GLN A 129 0.13 -1.52 26.60
N ARG A 130 0.53 -2.77 26.76
CA ARG A 130 1.68 -3.32 26.01
C ARG A 130 1.49 -3.19 24.50
N ILE A 131 0.26 -3.38 23.98
CA ILE A 131 -0.02 -3.21 22.55
C ILE A 131 0.24 -1.77 22.12
N HIS A 132 -0.24 -0.79 22.88
CA HIS A 132 0.01 0.62 22.61
C HIS A 132 1.50 0.96 22.66
N ASP A 133 2.24 0.39 23.59
CA ASP A 133 3.68 0.61 23.71
C ASP A 133 4.43 0.03 22.50
N VAL A 134 4.00 -1.12 21.97
CA VAL A 134 4.56 -1.70 20.74
C VAL A 134 4.27 -0.81 19.52
N ILE A 135 3.05 -0.27 19.40
CA ILE A 135 2.71 0.68 18.34
C ILE A 135 3.63 1.90 18.40
N LYS A 136 3.77 2.51 19.59
CA LYS A 136 4.65 3.67 19.81
C LYS A 136 6.11 3.39 19.47
N ALA A 137 6.60 2.19 19.78
CA ALA A 137 7.97 1.80 19.47
C ALA A 137 8.24 1.66 17.97
N ILE A 138 7.21 1.34 17.17
CA ILE A 138 7.32 1.17 15.72
C ILE A 138 7.01 2.48 14.98
N GLU A 139 6.14 3.33 15.51
CA GLU A 139 5.68 4.57 14.90
C GLU A 139 6.80 5.45 14.29
N PRO A 140 7.97 5.62 14.92
CA PRO A 140 9.06 6.42 14.35
C PRO A 140 9.56 5.90 12.99
N HIS A 141 9.39 4.60 12.71
CA HIS A 141 9.78 4.02 11.42
C HIS A 141 8.84 4.40 10.27
N ASP A 142 7.63 4.83 10.57
CA ASP A 142 6.62 5.23 9.59
C ASP A 142 6.30 6.74 9.71
N SER A 143 7.12 7.51 10.41
CA SER A 143 6.85 8.92 10.74
C SER A 143 7.10 9.89 9.57
N VAL A 144 6.51 11.08 9.67
CA VAL A 144 6.74 12.20 8.73
C VAL A 144 8.23 12.55 8.68
N GLU A 145 8.87 12.64 9.85
CA GLU A 145 10.28 13.01 10.00
C GLU A 145 11.19 12.04 9.26
N ARG A 146 10.93 10.74 9.42
CA ARG A 146 11.71 9.72 8.70
C ARG A 146 11.57 9.85 7.19
N TYR A 147 10.35 9.97 6.67
CA TYR A 147 10.13 10.05 5.23
C TYR A 147 10.67 11.36 4.63
N THR A 148 10.55 12.46 5.36
CA THR A 148 11.19 13.72 4.99
C THR A 148 12.72 13.60 4.95
N GLY A 149 13.32 12.91 5.93
CA GLY A 149 14.75 12.59 5.94
C GLY A 149 15.20 11.71 4.77
N LEU A 150 14.32 10.90 4.21
CA LEU A 150 14.56 10.10 2.99
C LEU A 150 14.40 10.92 1.69
N GLY A 151 14.00 12.19 1.77
CA GLY A 151 13.80 13.08 0.63
C GLY A 151 12.39 13.01 0.03
N VAL A 152 11.43 12.44 0.75
CA VAL A 152 10.01 12.45 0.38
C VAL A 152 9.36 13.70 0.95
N GLU A 153 8.66 14.48 0.12
CA GLU A 153 7.76 15.53 0.64
C GLU A 153 6.50 14.86 1.19
N VAL A 154 6.25 15.01 2.48
CA VAL A 154 5.03 14.48 3.12
C VAL A 154 4.04 15.62 3.31
N LEU A 155 2.83 15.45 2.79
CA LEU A 155 1.72 16.38 2.93
C LEU A 155 0.59 15.74 3.72
N GLN A 156 0.24 16.34 4.84
CA GLN A 156 -0.93 15.93 5.62
C GLN A 156 -2.19 16.59 5.04
N GLY A 157 -3.04 15.76 4.41
CA GLY A 157 -4.23 16.26 3.74
C GLY A 157 -4.95 15.20 2.90
N TYR A 158 -6.07 15.60 2.35
CA TYR A 158 -6.90 14.77 1.48
C TYR A 158 -6.52 14.99 0.01
N GLY A 159 -6.01 13.96 -0.65
CA GLY A 159 -5.67 13.97 -2.06
C GLY A 159 -6.85 13.56 -2.95
N LYS A 160 -7.23 14.43 -3.90
CA LYS A 160 -8.25 14.18 -4.91
C LYS A 160 -7.63 14.13 -6.30
N LEU A 161 -7.80 13.01 -6.99
CA LEU A 161 -7.38 12.86 -8.38
C LEU A 161 -8.32 13.65 -9.30
N VAL A 162 -7.79 14.63 -10.02
CA VAL A 162 -8.54 15.49 -10.95
C VAL A 162 -8.47 14.93 -12.38
N ASN A 163 -7.31 14.49 -12.78
CA ASN A 163 -7.04 13.87 -14.07
C ASN A 163 -5.86 12.89 -13.92
N PRO A 164 -5.43 12.15 -14.94
CA PRO A 164 -4.37 11.14 -14.82
C PRO A 164 -3.03 11.62 -14.29
N TRP A 165 -2.81 12.92 -14.22
CA TRP A 165 -1.52 13.51 -13.81
C TRP A 165 -1.63 14.54 -12.70
N THR A 166 -2.85 14.98 -12.32
CA THR A 166 -3.06 16.09 -11.41
C THR A 166 -3.79 15.65 -10.15
N VAL A 167 -3.25 16.01 -9.01
CA VAL A 167 -3.85 15.78 -7.69
C VAL A 167 -4.07 17.14 -7.01
N GLU A 168 -5.29 17.42 -6.61
CA GLU A 168 -5.64 18.50 -5.69
C GLU A 168 -5.56 17.97 -4.26
N ILE A 169 -4.94 18.74 -3.37
CA ILE A 169 -4.69 18.36 -1.99
C ILE A 169 -5.31 19.43 -1.09
N ALA A 170 -6.32 19.03 -0.33
CA ALA A 170 -6.84 19.83 0.76
C ALA A 170 -6.02 19.52 2.02
N LEU A 171 -5.18 20.45 2.45
CA LEU A 171 -4.30 20.27 3.60
C LEU A 171 -5.10 20.33 4.91
N ASN A 172 -4.67 19.56 5.90
CA ASN A 172 -5.33 19.51 7.22
C ASN A 172 -5.29 20.85 7.97
N ASP A 173 -4.35 21.71 7.64
CA ASP A 173 -4.24 23.09 8.16
C ASP A 173 -5.17 24.12 7.46
N GLY A 174 -5.98 23.66 6.48
CA GLY A 174 -6.92 24.49 5.72
C GLY A 174 -6.37 25.04 4.41
N GLY A 175 -5.12 24.78 4.08
CA GLY A 175 -4.52 25.15 2.79
C GLY A 175 -4.95 24.24 1.65
N LYS A 176 -4.67 24.69 0.41
CA LYS A 176 -4.86 23.88 -0.81
C LYS A 176 -3.60 23.88 -1.64
N ARG A 177 -3.28 22.72 -2.20
CA ARG A 177 -2.18 22.57 -3.17
C ARG A 177 -2.63 21.75 -4.36
N THR A 178 -2.09 22.05 -5.52
CA THR A 178 -2.28 21.25 -6.73
C THR A 178 -0.90 20.84 -7.23
N LEU A 179 -0.71 19.56 -7.44
CA LEU A 179 0.55 19.00 -7.92
C LEU A 179 0.30 18.09 -9.12
N THR A 180 1.27 18.10 -10.03
CA THR A 180 1.30 17.21 -11.19
C THR A 180 2.40 16.16 -11.05
N ALA A 181 2.12 14.93 -11.48
CA ALA A 181 3.10 13.85 -11.45
C ALA A 181 3.08 13.00 -12.73
N ARG A 182 4.25 12.45 -13.05
CA ARG A 182 4.38 11.48 -14.14
C ARG A 182 3.61 10.19 -13.84
N SER A 183 3.59 9.78 -12.57
CA SER A 183 2.87 8.61 -12.09
C SER A 183 2.19 8.91 -10.76
N ILE A 184 1.04 8.30 -10.53
CA ILE A 184 0.29 8.43 -9.29
C ILE A 184 -0.01 7.01 -8.78
N VAL A 185 0.29 6.76 -7.51
CA VAL A 185 -0.07 5.54 -6.79
C VAL A 185 -1.22 5.86 -5.85
N ILE A 186 -2.33 5.15 -5.99
CA ILE A 186 -3.48 5.22 -5.08
C ILE A 186 -3.34 4.07 -4.10
N ALA A 187 -2.97 4.40 -2.85
CA ALA A 187 -2.80 3.48 -1.74
C ALA A 187 -3.68 3.89 -0.54
N ALA A 188 -4.88 4.38 -0.85
CA ALA A 188 -5.80 4.99 0.11
C ALA A 188 -6.45 4.00 1.09
N GLY A 189 -6.12 2.70 1.01
CA GLY A 189 -6.68 1.67 1.87
C GLY A 189 -8.15 1.35 1.57
N ALA A 190 -8.81 0.74 2.55
CA ALA A 190 -10.24 0.41 2.50
C ALA A 190 -10.86 0.53 3.90
N ARG A 191 -12.17 0.60 3.95
CA ARG A 191 -12.91 0.46 5.21
C ARG A 191 -13.68 -0.85 5.22
N PRO A 192 -13.82 -1.51 6.37
CA PRO A 192 -14.69 -2.67 6.49
C PRO A 192 -16.12 -2.29 6.07
N PHE A 193 -16.74 -3.15 5.28
CA PHE A 193 -18.17 -3.01 5.02
C PHE A 193 -18.93 -3.52 6.24
N VAL A 194 -19.72 -2.66 6.84
CA VAL A 194 -20.66 -3.02 7.90
C VAL A 194 -22.04 -3.13 7.24
N PRO A 195 -22.64 -4.34 7.18
CA PRO A 195 -23.97 -4.49 6.61
C PRO A 195 -25.01 -3.76 7.47
N PRO A 196 -26.07 -3.19 6.88
CA PRO A 196 -27.11 -2.47 7.60
C PRO A 196 -28.04 -3.44 8.33
N LEU A 197 -27.52 -4.13 9.33
CA LEU A 197 -28.28 -5.03 10.19
C LEU A 197 -28.54 -4.34 11.54
N PRO A 198 -29.75 -4.42 12.09
CA PRO A 198 -30.05 -3.86 13.40
C PRO A 198 -29.08 -4.38 14.47
N GLY A 199 -28.52 -3.48 15.29
CA GLY A 199 -27.57 -3.81 16.35
C GLY A 199 -26.11 -3.90 15.96
N LEU A 200 -25.74 -3.51 14.73
CA LEU A 200 -24.34 -3.37 14.26
C LEU A 200 -23.88 -1.90 14.20
N GLU A 201 -24.68 -0.98 14.73
CA GLU A 201 -24.38 0.47 14.75
C GLU A 201 -23.37 0.83 15.84
#